data_c80554ef862a86208d9ce7682c45583b
#
_entry.id   c80554ef862a86208d9ce7682c45583b
#
_cell.length_a   1.000
_cell.length_b   1.000
_cell.length_c   1.000
_cell.angle_alpha   90.00
_cell.angle_beta   90.00
_cell.angle_gamma   90.00
#
_symmetry.space_group_name_H-M   'P 1'
#
loop_
_entity.id
_entity.type
_entity.pdbx_description
1 polymer ?
#
loop_
_entity_poly.entity_id
_entity_poly.type
_entity_poly.pdbx_seq_one_letter_code
_entity_poly.pdbx_strand_id
1 'polypeptide(L)'
;LETPVSVEAPKAAPKSDRQLFYELKFNNLDRGLTPEERQEWNSIYASYRGRSAITGTIIGVDPHSIYVWNPETERREKKTMYCAIVVPYRVRIVIPASEMWEAGNERPDYVLQNMVGASIDLVIIKVEREAGFAIGSRRLASRSQRYFFAHREDLHRIGSRVKCRMLAVGPRRCLVDCY
;
A
#
# COMPACT_ATOMS: atom_id res chain seq x y z
N LEU A 1 -12.17 47.24 36.53
CA LEU A 1 -12.41 45.81 36.80
C LEU A 1 -13.25 45.27 35.66
N GLU A 2 -12.59 44.79 34.61
CA GLU A 2 -13.23 44.14 33.47
C GLU A 2 -13.27 42.63 33.77
N THR A 3 -14.47 42.07 33.74
CA THR A 3 -14.72 40.63 33.84
C THR A 3 -14.36 39.93 32.52
N PRO A 4 -13.63 38.79 32.53
CA PRO A 4 -13.31 38.07 31.29
C PRO A 4 -14.58 37.40 30.75
N VAL A 5 -14.91 37.71 29.50
CA VAL A 5 -15.97 37.03 28.73
C VAL A 5 -15.50 35.62 28.44
N SER A 6 -16.15 34.64 29.06
CA SER A 6 -15.94 33.22 28.73
C SER A 6 -16.51 32.93 27.34
N VAL A 7 -15.65 32.71 26.37
CA VAL A 7 -16.05 32.21 25.05
C VAL A 7 -16.38 30.73 25.19
N GLU A 8 -17.66 30.40 25.28
CA GLU A 8 -18.10 28.99 25.17
C GLU A 8 -17.72 28.43 23.80
N ALA A 9 -17.01 27.29 23.80
CA ALA A 9 -16.72 26.57 22.60
C ALA A 9 -18.00 26.10 21.89
N PRO A 10 -18.12 26.18 20.57
CA PRO A 10 -19.34 25.83 19.86
C PRO A 10 -19.69 24.35 20.14
N LYS A 11 -20.91 24.11 20.65
CA LYS A 11 -21.48 22.78 20.84
C LYS A 11 -21.48 22.06 19.49
N ALA A 12 -20.74 20.94 19.41
CA ALA A 12 -20.73 20.09 18.22
C ALA A 12 -22.17 19.64 17.90
N ALA A 13 -22.53 19.70 16.62
CA ALA A 13 -23.83 19.23 16.15
C ALA A 13 -24.04 17.75 16.49
N PRO A 14 -25.26 17.28 16.77
CA PRO A 14 -25.53 15.90 17.09
C PRO A 14 -25.12 15.00 15.91
N LYS A 15 -24.27 14.01 16.19
CA LYS A 15 -23.80 13.04 15.19
C LYS A 15 -24.95 12.11 14.79
N SER A 16 -25.01 11.75 13.51
CA SER A 16 -25.99 10.74 13.04
C SER A 16 -25.69 9.37 13.65
N ASP A 17 -26.70 8.52 13.82
CA ASP A 17 -26.56 7.15 14.35
C ASP A 17 -25.54 6.35 13.55
N ARG A 18 -25.43 6.59 12.25
CA ARG A 18 -24.45 5.96 11.38
C ARG A 18 -23.02 6.41 11.71
N GLN A 19 -22.81 7.68 12.04
CA GLN A 19 -21.50 8.19 12.47
C GLN A 19 -21.12 7.64 13.85
N LEU A 20 -22.05 7.57 14.78
CA LEU A 20 -21.86 6.95 16.10
C LEU A 20 -21.52 5.45 15.98
N PHE A 21 -22.20 4.72 15.10
CA PHE A 21 -21.90 3.31 14.85
C PHE A 21 -20.49 3.10 14.32
N TYR A 22 -20.05 3.89 13.34
CA TYR A 22 -18.69 3.84 12.80
C TYR A 22 -17.65 4.19 13.86
N GLU A 23 -17.86 5.24 14.64
CA GLU A 23 -16.93 5.63 15.71
C GLU A 23 -16.81 4.55 16.80
N LEU A 24 -17.92 3.95 17.21
CA LEU A 24 -17.93 2.85 18.17
C LEU A 24 -17.20 1.62 17.63
N LYS A 25 -17.39 1.30 16.34
CA LYS A 25 -16.69 0.20 15.69
C LYS A 25 -15.18 0.44 15.64
N PHE A 26 -14.75 1.65 15.25
CA PHE A 26 -13.32 2.00 15.22
C PHE A 26 -12.71 2.01 16.63
N ASN A 27 -13.38 2.59 17.62
CA ASN A 27 -12.91 2.59 18.99
C ASN A 27 -12.73 1.17 19.55
N ASN A 28 -13.60 0.22 19.17
CA ASN A 28 -13.47 -1.16 19.59
C ASN A 28 -12.27 -1.85 18.91
N LEU A 29 -12.04 -1.57 17.61
CA LEU A 29 -10.89 -2.12 16.88
C LEU A 29 -9.55 -1.53 17.35
N ASP A 30 -9.57 -0.31 17.89
CA ASP A 30 -8.38 0.36 18.42
C ASP A 30 -8.13 0.07 19.92
N ARG A 31 -9.10 -0.61 20.57
CA ARG A 31 -8.94 -1.00 21.98
C ARG A 31 -7.82 -2.04 22.10
N GLY A 32 -6.81 -1.71 22.89
CA GLY A 32 -5.67 -2.60 23.13
C GLY A 32 -4.49 -2.42 22.16
N LEU A 33 -4.59 -1.52 21.18
CA LEU A 33 -3.45 -1.18 20.34
C LEU A 33 -2.50 -0.20 21.04
N THR A 34 -1.20 -0.38 20.78
CA THR A 34 -0.20 0.61 21.17
C THR A 34 -0.35 1.91 20.35
N PRO A 35 0.19 3.05 20.81
CA PRO A 35 0.19 4.29 20.04
C PRO A 35 0.84 4.13 18.66
N GLU A 36 1.91 3.34 18.57
CA GLU A 36 2.64 3.07 17.33
C GLU A 36 1.77 2.28 16.32
N GLU A 37 1.05 1.27 16.80
CA GLU A 37 0.13 0.49 15.97
C GLU A 37 -1.03 1.33 15.44
N ARG A 38 -1.56 2.24 16.26
CA ARG A 38 -2.59 3.20 15.81
C ARG A 38 -2.04 4.13 14.74
N GLN A 39 -0.82 4.64 14.91
CA GLN A 39 -0.18 5.51 13.94
C GLN A 39 0.05 4.79 12.61
N GLU A 40 0.46 3.53 12.65
CA GLU A 40 0.62 2.70 11.45
C GLU A 40 -0.70 2.51 10.71
N TRP A 41 -1.78 2.16 11.42
CA TRP A 41 -3.11 2.05 10.82
C TRP A 41 -3.59 3.38 10.23
N ASN A 42 -3.33 4.49 10.89
CA ASN A 42 -3.65 5.82 10.37
C ASN A 42 -2.90 6.11 9.06
N SER A 43 -1.64 5.72 8.97
CA SER A 43 -0.84 5.84 7.74
C SER A 43 -1.40 4.97 6.61
N ILE A 44 -1.82 3.74 6.93
CA ILE A 44 -2.48 2.82 5.99
C ILE A 44 -3.79 3.43 5.48
N TYR A 45 -4.63 3.96 6.36
CA TYR A 45 -5.87 4.63 5.97
C TYR A 45 -5.63 5.91 5.17
N ALA A 46 -4.60 6.69 5.52
CA ALA A 46 -4.22 7.88 4.75
C ALA A 46 -3.81 7.50 3.31
N SER A 47 -2.98 6.46 3.16
CA SER A 47 -2.63 5.91 1.85
C SER A 47 -3.87 5.43 1.07
N TYR A 48 -4.76 4.69 1.71
CA TYR A 48 -5.98 4.18 1.09
C TYR A 48 -6.90 5.30 0.58
N ARG A 49 -7.13 6.33 1.40
CA ARG A 49 -8.03 7.45 1.05
C ARG A 49 -7.40 8.42 0.07
N GLY A 50 -6.15 8.80 0.32
CA GLY A 50 -5.42 9.81 -0.46
C GLY A 50 -4.68 9.26 -1.66
N ARG A 51 -4.66 7.93 -1.86
CA ARG A 51 -3.85 7.26 -2.90
C ARG A 51 -2.38 7.65 -2.85
N SER A 52 -1.90 8.03 -1.67
CA SER A 52 -0.51 8.38 -1.44
C SER A 52 0.34 7.11 -1.29
N ALA A 53 1.55 7.16 -1.85
CA ALA A 53 2.50 6.06 -1.70
C ALA A 53 3.07 6.00 -0.28
N ILE A 54 3.20 4.79 0.24
CA ILE A 54 3.98 4.47 1.43
C ILE A 54 5.11 3.53 1.03
N THR A 55 6.19 3.55 1.78
CA THR A 55 7.37 2.71 1.52
C THR A 55 7.43 1.57 2.52
N GLY A 56 7.77 0.38 2.05
CA GLY A 56 7.97 -0.78 2.91
C GLY A 56 8.94 -1.79 2.30
N THR A 57 9.46 -2.68 3.14
CA THR A 57 10.38 -3.73 2.70
C THR A 57 9.63 -5.04 2.51
N ILE A 58 9.91 -5.73 1.41
CA ILE A 58 9.39 -7.09 1.17
C ILE A 58 10.12 -8.04 2.11
N ILE A 59 9.38 -8.66 3.02
CA ILE A 59 9.94 -9.62 3.99
C ILE A 59 9.78 -11.07 3.55
N GLY A 60 8.92 -11.35 2.59
CA GLY A 60 8.68 -12.69 2.08
C GLY A 60 7.74 -12.69 0.89
N VAL A 61 7.59 -13.86 0.29
CA VAL A 61 6.65 -14.11 -0.81
C VAL A 61 5.89 -15.39 -0.49
N ASP A 62 4.59 -15.28 -0.30
CA ASP A 62 3.72 -16.38 0.06
C ASP A 62 2.74 -16.73 -1.07
N PRO A 63 2.46 -18.02 -1.32
CA PRO A 63 1.42 -18.44 -2.23
C PRO A 63 0.05 -18.28 -1.55
N HIS A 64 -0.86 -17.58 -2.22
CA HIS A 64 -2.25 -17.44 -1.80
C HIS A 64 -3.19 -18.02 -2.84
N SER A 65 -4.20 -18.75 -2.38
CA SER A 65 -5.26 -19.24 -3.26
C SER A 65 -6.36 -18.19 -3.36
N ILE A 66 -6.63 -17.76 -4.58
CA ILE A 66 -7.71 -16.84 -4.90
C ILE A 66 -8.69 -17.49 -5.86
N TYR A 67 -9.95 -17.07 -5.81
CA TYR A 67 -10.93 -17.47 -6.79
C TYR A 67 -11.03 -16.40 -7.87
N VAL A 68 -10.66 -16.77 -9.10
CA VAL A 68 -10.69 -15.90 -10.27
C VAL A 68 -11.84 -16.36 -11.17
N TRP A 69 -12.60 -15.43 -11.72
CA TRP A 69 -13.58 -15.74 -12.74
C TRP A 69 -12.88 -16.12 -14.03
N ASN A 70 -13.15 -17.33 -14.53
CA ASN A 70 -12.68 -17.76 -15.83
C ASN A 70 -13.80 -17.54 -16.86
N PRO A 71 -13.63 -16.61 -17.85
CA PRO A 71 -14.67 -16.32 -18.84
C PRO A 71 -14.91 -17.47 -19.82
N GLU A 72 -13.92 -18.37 -20.01
CA GLU A 72 -14.07 -19.51 -20.93
C GLU A 72 -14.91 -20.64 -20.32
N THR A 73 -14.81 -20.85 -19.02
CA THR A 73 -15.55 -21.90 -18.30
C THR A 73 -16.80 -21.38 -17.59
N GLU A 74 -17.01 -20.05 -17.58
CA GLU A 74 -18.08 -19.36 -16.84
C GLU A 74 -18.17 -19.77 -15.36
N ARG A 75 -17.03 -20.09 -14.76
CA ARG A 75 -16.93 -20.54 -13.37
C ARG A 75 -15.82 -19.81 -12.62
N ARG A 76 -15.95 -19.80 -11.30
CA ARG A 76 -14.85 -19.37 -10.43
C ARG A 76 -13.88 -20.52 -10.24
N GLU A 77 -12.67 -20.33 -10.71
CA GLU A 77 -11.58 -21.29 -10.57
C GLU A 77 -10.63 -20.85 -9.47
N LYS A 78 -10.16 -21.81 -8.68
CA LYS A 78 -9.14 -21.57 -7.66
C LYS A 78 -7.78 -21.46 -8.34
N LYS A 79 -7.19 -20.26 -8.29
CA LYS A 79 -5.85 -20.00 -8.81
C LYS A 79 -4.90 -19.69 -7.66
N THR A 80 -3.75 -20.33 -7.65
CA THR A 80 -2.66 -19.96 -6.74
C THR A 80 -1.92 -18.75 -7.33
N MET A 81 -1.79 -17.70 -6.53
CA MET A 81 -1.06 -16.49 -6.88
C MET A 81 -0.04 -16.20 -5.79
N TYR A 82 1.17 -15.90 -6.17
CA TYR A 82 2.19 -15.42 -5.24
C TYR A 82 1.90 -13.98 -4.84
N CYS A 83 2.10 -13.69 -3.55
CA CYS A 83 1.91 -12.37 -2.99
C CYS A 83 3.17 -11.94 -2.26
N ALA A 84 3.64 -10.73 -2.51
CA ALA A 84 4.68 -10.12 -1.69
C ALA A 84 4.10 -9.70 -0.34
N ILE A 85 4.83 -9.99 0.72
CA ILE A 85 4.48 -9.60 2.09
C ILE A 85 5.38 -8.45 2.49
N VAL A 86 4.76 -7.34 2.83
CA VAL A 86 5.43 -6.12 3.28
C VAL A 86 4.93 -5.79 4.67
N VAL A 87 5.85 -5.56 5.60
CA VAL A 87 5.52 -5.14 6.96
C VAL A 87 6.34 -3.89 7.25
N PRO A 88 5.76 -2.68 7.09
CA PRO A 88 6.48 -1.44 7.39
C PRO A 88 6.93 -1.38 8.85
N TYR A 89 6.05 -1.81 9.77
CA TYR A 89 6.33 -1.92 11.20
C TYR A 89 5.76 -3.22 11.76
N ARG A 90 4.42 -3.34 11.89
CA ARG A 90 3.72 -4.51 12.45
C ARG A 90 2.54 -4.99 11.62
N VAL A 91 1.87 -4.08 10.91
CA VAL A 91 0.72 -4.43 10.07
C VAL A 91 1.17 -5.09 8.79
N ARG A 92 0.62 -6.27 8.53
CA ARG A 92 0.92 -7.03 7.31
C ARG A 92 0.22 -6.39 6.10
N ILE A 93 1.00 -6.07 5.08
CA ILE A 93 0.49 -5.63 3.79
C ILE A 93 0.78 -6.72 2.77
N VAL A 94 -0.26 -7.17 2.09
CA VAL A 94 -0.20 -8.22 1.06
C VAL A 94 -0.30 -7.56 -0.31
N ILE A 95 0.65 -7.83 -1.20
CA ILE A 95 0.64 -7.31 -2.57
C ILE A 95 0.58 -8.51 -3.52
N PRO A 96 -0.57 -8.75 -4.17
CA PRO A 96 -0.71 -9.80 -5.17
C PRO A 96 0.23 -9.57 -6.35
N ALA A 97 0.71 -10.64 -7.00
CA ALA A 97 1.58 -10.53 -8.17
C ALA A 97 0.97 -9.68 -9.29
N SER A 98 -0.36 -9.69 -9.44
CA SER A 98 -1.10 -8.82 -10.38
C SER A 98 -1.00 -7.32 -10.06
N GLU A 99 -0.71 -6.96 -8.81
CA GLU A 99 -0.53 -5.59 -8.36
C GLU A 99 0.96 -5.20 -8.21
N MET A 100 1.87 -6.12 -8.47
CA MET A 100 3.32 -5.86 -8.47
C MET A 100 3.80 -5.25 -9.78
N TRP A 101 3.19 -5.63 -10.91
CA TRP A 101 3.65 -5.29 -12.25
C TRP A 101 2.60 -4.51 -13.04
N GLU A 102 3.06 -3.70 -13.99
CA GLU A 102 2.17 -3.09 -14.98
C GLU A 102 1.64 -4.18 -15.92
N ALA A 103 0.40 -4.04 -16.38
CA ALA A 103 -0.20 -4.96 -17.33
C ALA A 103 0.64 -5.07 -18.61
N GLY A 104 0.92 -6.29 -19.05
CA GLY A 104 1.80 -6.58 -20.18
C GLY A 104 3.31 -6.55 -19.86
N ASN A 105 3.68 -6.25 -18.62
CA ASN A 105 5.06 -6.30 -18.12
C ASN A 105 5.22 -7.24 -16.91
N GLU A 106 4.35 -8.22 -16.82
CA GLU A 106 4.38 -9.20 -15.75
C GLU A 106 5.73 -9.95 -15.76
N ARG A 107 6.26 -10.21 -14.58
CA ARG A 107 7.50 -10.94 -14.40
C ARG A 107 7.22 -12.33 -13.83
N PRO A 108 8.03 -13.33 -14.16
CA PRO A 108 7.94 -14.64 -13.55
C PRO A 108 8.06 -14.58 -12.02
N ASP A 109 7.44 -15.53 -11.34
CA ASP A 109 7.36 -15.57 -9.87
C ASP A 109 8.74 -15.59 -9.19
N TYR A 110 9.76 -16.18 -9.81
CA TYR A 110 11.13 -16.17 -9.27
C TYR A 110 11.71 -14.75 -9.16
N VAL A 111 11.27 -13.80 -10.01
CA VAL A 111 11.70 -12.39 -9.91
C VAL A 111 11.15 -11.78 -8.64
N LEU A 112 9.87 -12.05 -8.33
CA LEU A 112 9.25 -11.60 -7.10
C LEU A 112 9.95 -12.19 -5.86
N GLN A 113 10.29 -13.47 -5.89
CA GLN A 113 11.05 -14.13 -4.82
C GLN A 113 12.43 -13.49 -4.61
N ASN A 114 13.10 -13.08 -5.69
CA ASN A 114 14.40 -12.40 -5.61
C ASN A 114 14.29 -10.93 -5.12
N MET A 115 13.08 -10.40 -4.95
CA MET A 115 12.85 -9.06 -4.40
C MET A 115 12.75 -9.06 -2.87
N VAL A 116 12.83 -10.19 -2.20
CA VAL A 116 12.84 -10.23 -0.73
C VAL A 116 14.03 -9.43 -0.20
N GLY A 117 13.76 -8.55 0.75
CA GLY A 117 14.72 -7.57 1.27
C GLY A 117 14.70 -6.21 0.52
N ALA A 118 14.04 -6.11 -0.64
CA ALA A 118 13.93 -4.86 -1.36
C ALA A 118 12.91 -3.92 -0.71
N SER A 119 13.27 -2.64 -0.69
CA SER A 119 12.35 -1.56 -0.31
C SER A 119 11.55 -1.12 -1.54
N ILE A 120 10.24 -1.07 -1.44
CA ILE A 120 9.33 -0.68 -2.51
C ILE A 120 8.35 0.37 -2.06
N ASP A 121 7.84 1.15 -3.00
CA ASP A 121 6.72 2.04 -2.78
C ASP A 121 5.42 1.35 -3.21
N LEU A 122 4.38 1.56 -2.45
CA LEU A 122 3.07 0.94 -2.68
C LEU A 122 1.95 1.89 -2.25
N VAL A 123 0.77 1.70 -2.82
CA VAL A 123 -0.46 2.40 -2.44
C VAL A 123 -1.42 1.37 -1.88
N ILE A 124 -2.08 1.67 -0.79
CA ILE A 124 -3.09 0.78 -0.22
C ILE A 124 -4.37 0.83 -1.06
N ILE A 125 -4.85 -0.34 -1.47
CA ILE A 125 -6.07 -0.49 -2.28
C ILE A 125 -7.24 -1.07 -1.50
N LYS A 126 -6.97 -1.80 -0.42
CA LYS A 126 -8.00 -2.37 0.46
C LYS A 126 -7.47 -2.48 1.90
N VAL A 127 -8.35 -2.28 2.85
CA VAL A 127 -8.03 -2.41 4.28
C VAL A 127 -8.96 -3.46 4.90
N GLU A 128 -8.38 -4.51 5.45
CA GLU A 128 -9.06 -5.57 6.18
C GLU A 128 -8.71 -5.48 7.68
N ARG A 129 -9.28 -4.45 8.31
CA ARG A 129 -8.94 -4.09 9.69
C ARG A 129 -9.22 -5.21 10.69
N GLU A 130 -10.36 -5.90 10.54
CA GLU A 130 -10.76 -7.00 11.42
C GLU A 130 -9.82 -8.21 11.28
N ALA A 131 -9.30 -8.44 10.10
CA ALA A 131 -8.33 -9.51 9.82
C ALA A 131 -6.88 -9.08 10.09
N GLY A 132 -6.64 -7.81 10.44
CA GLY A 132 -5.32 -7.30 10.81
C GLY A 132 -4.35 -7.13 9.65
N PHE A 133 -4.82 -7.00 8.39
CA PHE A 133 -3.96 -6.78 7.24
C PHE A 133 -4.53 -5.76 6.25
N ALA A 134 -3.71 -5.34 5.30
CA ALA A 134 -4.12 -4.50 4.18
C ALA A 134 -3.62 -5.09 2.85
N ILE A 135 -4.23 -4.68 1.75
CA ILE A 135 -3.80 -5.04 0.40
C ILE A 135 -3.22 -3.80 -0.26
N GLY A 136 -2.00 -3.95 -0.78
CA GLY A 136 -1.27 -2.90 -1.46
C GLY A 136 -1.12 -3.14 -2.96
N SER A 137 -0.77 -2.08 -3.68
CA SER A 137 -0.44 -2.08 -5.10
C SER A 137 0.85 -1.31 -5.34
N ARG A 138 1.92 -2.01 -5.73
CA ARG A 138 3.14 -1.37 -6.21
C ARG A 138 2.92 -0.74 -7.59
N ARG A 139 2.10 -1.37 -8.42
CA ARG A 139 1.76 -0.89 -9.76
C ARG A 139 1.23 0.55 -9.74
N LEU A 140 0.34 0.88 -8.80
CA LEU A 140 -0.20 2.25 -8.66
C LEU A 140 0.87 3.26 -8.25
N ALA A 141 1.74 2.90 -7.31
CA ALA A 141 2.86 3.77 -6.91
C ALA A 141 3.84 3.98 -8.06
N SER A 142 4.23 2.92 -8.76
CA SER A 142 5.13 2.98 -9.92
C SER A 142 4.56 3.82 -11.07
N ARG A 143 3.25 3.79 -11.29
CA ARG A 143 2.59 4.60 -12.32
C ARG A 143 2.73 6.09 -12.04
N SER A 144 2.51 6.52 -10.82
CA SER A 144 2.71 7.91 -10.40
C SER A 144 4.17 8.35 -10.52
N GLN A 145 5.11 7.50 -10.13
CA GLN A 145 6.54 7.77 -10.25
C GLN A 145 6.98 7.91 -11.72
N ARG A 146 6.52 7.00 -12.59
CA ARG A 146 6.81 7.07 -14.03
C ARG A 146 6.25 8.32 -14.67
N TYR A 147 5.03 8.71 -14.31
CA TYR A 147 4.45 9.95 -14.80
C TYR A 147 5.31 11.15 -14.41
N PHE A 148 5.72 11.24 -13.15
CA PHE A 148 6.59 12.31 -12.66
C PHE A 148 7.95 12.29 -13.35
N PHE A 149 8.57 11.12 -13.48
CA PHE A 149 9.85 10.95 -14.16
C PHE A 149 9.79 11.37 -15.64
N ALA A 150 8.71 11.00 -16.34
CA ALA A 150 8.53 11.33 -17.76
C ALA A 150 8.43 12.85 -18.04
N HIS A 151 8.02 13.64 -17.04
CA HIS A 151 7.93 15.09 -17.15
C HIS A 151 9.20 15.85 -16.70
N ARG A 152 10.22 15.13 -16.27
CA ARG A 152 11.50 15.68 -15.82
C ARG A 152 12.52 15.70 -16.98
N GLU A 153 12.47 16.73 -17.83
CA GLU A 153 13.37 16.88 -18.99
C GLU A 153 14.86 16.88 -18.60
N ASP A 154 15.19 17.35 -17.41
CA ASP A 154 16.56 17.37 -16.88
C ASP A 154 17.14 15.95 -16.71
N LEU A 155 16.31 14.95 -16.46
CA LEU A 155 16.71 13.54 -16.29
C LEU A 155 16.86 12.78 -17.61
N HIS A 156 16.35 13.32 -18.72
CA HIS A 156 16.36 12.66 -20.04
C HIS A 156 17.58 13.02 -20.88
N ARG A 157 18.47 13.89 -20.38
CA ARG A 157 19.69 14.28 -21.12
C ARG A 157 20.76 13.19 -20.99
N ILE A 158 21.46 12.92 -22.08
CA ILE A 158 22.61 12.00 -22.07
C ILE A 158 23.64 12.50 -21.04
N GLY A 159 24.06 11.59 -20.15
CA GLY A 159 24.97 11.91 -19.05
C GLY A 159 24.30 12.34 -17.75
N SER A 160 22.98 12.47 -17.72
CA SER A 160 22.23 12.72 -16.48
C SER A 160 22.38 11.56 -15.51
N ARG A 161 22.52 11.89 -14.22
CA ARG A 161 22.53 10.90 -13.14
C ARG A 161 21.11 10.71 -12.62
N VAL A 162 20.65 9.47 -12.61
CA VAL A 162 19.33 9.08 -12.11
C VAL A 162 19.49 8.31 -10.81
N LYS A 163 18.72 8.67 -9.82
CA LYS A 163 18.67 7.94 -8.54
C LYS A 163 17.85 6.68 -8.72
N CYS A 164 18.41 5.55 -8.32
CA CYS A 164 17.76 4.23 -8.48
C CYS A 164 17.78 3.46 -7.16
N ARG A 165 16.74 2.68 -6.96
CA ARG A 165 16.64 1.69 -5.88
C ARG A 165 16.76 0.30 -6.47
N MET A 166 17.68 -0.51 -5.94
CA MET A 166 17.84 -1.90 -6.35
C MET A 166 16.67 -2.74 -5.80
N LEU A 167 16.00 -3.48 -6.67
CA LEU A 167 14.88 -4.35 -6.31
C LEU A 167 15.26 -5.83 -6.36
N ALA A 168 15.97 -6.26 -7.39
CA ALA A 168 16.44 -7.63 -7.53
C ALA A 168 17.73 -7.68 -8.32
N VAL A 169 18.59 -8.63 -7.98
CA VAL A 169 19.86 -8.88 -8.67
C VAL A 169 19.88 -10.30 -9.20
N GLY A 170 20.07 -10.44 -10.50
CA GLY A 170 20.29 -11.72 -11.16
C GLY A 170 21.69 -11.78 -11.77
N PRO A 171 22.10 -12.96 -12.30
CA PRO A 171 23.46 -13.17 -12.81
C PRO A 171 23.82 -12.29 -14.03
N ARG A 172 22.84 -11.83 -14.78
CA ARG A 172 23.05 -11.02 -15.99
C ARG A 172 22.26 -9.71 -16.03
N ARG A 173 21.30 -9.54 -15.15
CA ARG A 173 20.38 -8.39 -15.15
C ARG A 173 20.02 -8.00 -13.72
N CYS A 174 19.78 -6.73 -13.50
CA CYS A 174 19.19 -6.24 -12.27
C CYS A 174 17.85 -5.56 -12.56
N LEU A 175 16.99 -5.56 -11.57
CA LEU A 175 15.72 -4.79 -11.57
C LEU A 175 15.89 -3.60 -10.64
N VAL A 176 15.60 -2.42 -11.14
CA VAL A 176 15.71 -1.16 -10.39
C VAL A 176 14.45 -0.32 -10.56
N ASP A 177 14.11 0.45 -9.54
CA ASP A 177 13.19 1.57 -9.63
C ASP A 177 14.01 2.86 -9.71
N CYS A 178 13.73 3.70 -10.73
CA CYS A 178 14.34 5.02 -10.89
C CYS A 178 13.35 6.10 -10.43
N TYR A 179 13.85 7.14 -9.73
CA TYR A 179 13.04 8.24 -9.18
C TYR A 179 13.85 9.52 -9.00
#